data_d55bc86514ba0c07ffa9a932fa18d0b1
#
_entry.id   d55bc86514ba0c07ffa9a932fa18d0b1
#
_cell.length_a   1.000
_cell.length_b   1.000
_cell.length_c   1.000
_cell.angle_alpha   90.00
_cell.angle_beta   90.00
_cell.angle_gamma   90.00
#
_symmetry.space_group_name_H-M   'P 1'
#
loop_
_entity.id
_entity.type
_entity.pdbx_description
1 polymer ?
#
loop_
_entity_poly.entity_id
_entity_poly.type
_entity_poly.pdbx_seq_one_letter_code
_entity_poly.pdbx_strand_id
1 'polypeptide(L)'
;MGDSKLDLLQGTLDLMVLQTLAAMGSLHGYGIARRIEQVSGDEVLLNQGTIYAALVRLQQRGWISAEWGTSDNNRKAKFYSITKRGRKQLTEDAAYWQRLASVMDRMLAMPEEESKP
;
A
#
# COMPACT_ATOMS: atom_id res chain seq x y z
N MET A 1 14.92 -10.74 16.32
CA MET A 1 14.69 -10.69 16.00
C MET A 1 13.52 -10.51 16.10
N GLY A 2 12.89 -10.74 16.65
CA GLY A 2 11.50 -10.67 16.67
C GLY A 2 10.91 -9.38 16.28
N ASP A 3 11.68 -8.45 16.15
CA ASP A 3 11.17 -7.16 15.75
C ASP A 3 11.20 -6.97 14.26
N SER A 4 11.27 -8.07 13.54
CA SER A 4 11.25 -7.95 12.09
C SER A 4 9.95 -7.33 11.64
N LYS A 5 10.05 -6.45 10.70
CA LYS A 5 8.90 -5.83 10.10
C LYS A 5 8.46 -6.65 8.91
N LEU A 6 7.23 -6.41 8.46
CA LEU A 6 6.72 -7.11 7.30
C LEU A 6 7.45 -6.65 6.05
N ASP A 7 7.87 -7.61 5.26
CA ASP A 7 8.42 -7.33 3.94
C ASP A 7 7.29 -7.40 2.95
N LEU A 8 7.05 -6.29 2.28
CA LEU A 8 5.92 -6.19 1.38
C LEU A 8 6.31 -6.50 -0.05
N LEU A 9 5.52 -7.33 -0.68
CA LEU A 9 5.62 -7.48 -2.11
C LEU A 9 5.19 -6.16 -2.77
N GLN A 10 5.75 -5.91 -3.93
CA GLN A 10 5.53 -4.67 -4.64
C GLN A 10 4.05 -4.37 -4.85
N GLY A 11 3.29 -5.38 -5.30
CA GLY A 11 1.87 -5.18 -5.53
C GLY A 11 1.09 -4.88 -4.27
N THR A 12 1.51 -5.46 -3.14
CA THR A 12 0.87 -5.20 -1.87
C THR A 12 1.07 -3.76 -1.43
N LEU A 13 2.29 -3.25 -1.56
CA LEU A 13 2.55 -1.86 -1.23
C LEU A 13 1.78 -0.92 -2.14
N ASP A 14 1.72 -1.23 -3.42
CA ASP A 14 0.98 -0.40 -4.38
C ASP A 14 -0.49 -0.30 -3.99
N LEU A 15 -1.08 -1.42 -3.58
CA LEU A 15 -2.46 -1.43 -3.10
C LEU A 15 -2.63 -0.55 -1.87
N MET A 16 -1.70 -0.61 -0.94
CA MET A 16 -1.75 0.23 0.25
C MET A 16 -1.69 1.72 -0.08
N VAL A 17 -0.85 2.09 -1.05
CA VAL A 17 -0.74 3.48 -1.46
C VAL A 17 -2.04 3.95 -2.10
N LEU A 18 -2.60 3.14 -3.01
CA LEU A 18 -3.85 3.51 -3.67
C LEU A 18 -4.98 3.67 -2.65
N GLN A 19 -5.07 2.75 -1.70
CA GLN A 19 -6.12 2.83 -0.68
C GLN A 19 -5.94 4.06 0.20
N THR A 20 -4.70 4.39 0.55
CA THR A 20 -4.44 5.57 1.37
C THR A 20 -4.92 6.84 0.67
N LEU A 21 -4.60 6.96 -0.61
CA LEU A 21 -5.01 8.14 -1.37
C LEU A 21 -6.51 8.17 -1.60
N ALA A 22 -7.14 7.02 -1.81
CA ALA A 22 -8.59 6.98 -1.98
C ALA A 22 -9.30 7.39 -0.69
N ALA A 23 -8.78 6.98 0.44
CA ALA A 23 -9.44 7.25 1.74
C ALA A 23 -9.17 8.65 2.24
N MET A 24 -7.98 9.17 2.02
CA MET A 24 -7.55 10.42 2.66
C MET A 24 -7.47 11.61 1.71
N GLY A 25 -7.50 11.35 0.42
CA GLY A 25 -7.34 12.43 -0.55
C GLY A 25 -5.86 12.69 -0.84
N SER A 26 -5.58 13.87 -1.33
CA SER A 26 -4.24 14.24 -1.77
C SER A 26 -3.25 14.29 -0.61
N LEU A 27 -2.10 13.65 -0.76
CA LEU A 27 -1.06 13.62 0.26
C LEU A 27 0.31 13.64 -0.40
N HIS A 28 1.29 14.21 0.30
CA HIS A 28 2.68 14.07 -0.13
C HIS A 28 3.21 12.71 0.33
N GLY A 29 4.37 12.33 -0.21
CA GLY A 29 4.90 10.97 0.01
C GLY A 29 5.10 10.63 1.48
N TYR A 30 5.60 11.59 2.27
CA TYR A 30 5.79 11.35 3.69
C TYR A 30 4.45 11.07 4.37
N GLY A 31 3.42 11.82 3.99
CA GLY A 31 2.09 11.60 4.58
C GLY A 31 1.51 10.24 4.25
N ILE A 32 1.75 9.77 3.03
CA ILE A 32 1.30 8.43 2.63
C ILE A 32 2.00 7.37 3.49
N ALA A 33 3.32 7.46 3.57
CA ALA A 33 4.10 6.49 4.34
C ALA A 33 3.69 6.51 5.81
N ARG A 34 3.53 7.70 6.37
CA ARG A 34 3.15 7.84 7.77
C ARG A 34 1.80 7.21 8.05
N ARG A 35 0.85 7.41 7.14
CA ARG A 35 -0.49 6.83 7.34
C ARG A 35 -0.46 5.31 7.30
N ILE A 36 0.31 4.75 6.38
CA ILE A 36 0.45 3.30 6.30
C ILE A 36 1.07 2.76 7.59
N GLU A 37 2.09 3.46 8.11
CA GLU A 37 2.70 3.06 9.37
C GLU A 37 1.69 3.09 10.51
N GLN A 38 0.89 4.14 10.57
CA GLN A 38 -0.10 4.28 11.62
C GLN A 38 -1.16 3.19 11.56
N VAL A 39 -1.70 2.95 10.36
CA VAL A 39 -2.74 1.95 10.20
C VAL A 39 -2.22 0.56 10.53
N SER A 40 -0.96 0.31 10.21
CA SER A 40 -0.37 -1.01 10.45
C SER A 40 0.11 -1.21 11.88
N GLY A 41 0.02 -0.20 12.74
CA GLY A 41 0.58 -0.30 14.08
C GLY A 41 2.08 -0.48 14.06
N ASP A 42 2.74 0.17 13.11
CA ASP A 42 4.18 0.14 12.90
C ASP A 42 4.71 -1.24 12.47
N GLU A 43 3.81 -2.14 12.05
CA GLU A 43 4.24 -3.39 11.44
C GLU A 43 4.89 -3.15 10.08
N VAL A 44 4.45 -2.11 9.38
CA VAL A 44 4.99 -1.72 8.09
C VAL A 44 5.70 -0.39 8.27
N LEU A 45 7.02 -0.39 8.12
CA LEU A 45 7.82 0.82 8.14
C LEU A 45 8.44 1.00 6.77
N LEU A 46 8.23 2.18 6.20
CA LEU A 46 8.63 2.44 4.83
C LEU A 46 9.68 3.55 4.81
N ASN A 47 10.81 3.26 4.22
CA ASN A 47 11.80 4.31 4.01
C ASN A 47 11.40 5.11 2.77
N GLN A 48 12.04 6.28 2.61
CA GLN A 48 11.70 7.18 1.53
C GLN A 48 11.93 6.56 0.16
N GLY A 49 12.98 5.78 0.01
CA GLY A 49 13.27 5.16 -1.27
C GLY A 49 12.18 4.20 -1.70
N THR A 50 11.68 3.42 -0.76
CA THR A 50 10.64 2.43 -1.04
C THR A 50 9.33 3.09 -1.45
N ILE A 51 8.90 4.10 -0.65
CA ILE A 51 7.64 4.78 -0.97
C ILE A 51 7.77 5.56 -2.28
N TYR A 52 8.92 6.20 -2.50
CA TYR A 52 9.13 6.98 -3.70
C TYR A 52 9.10 6.10 -4.95
N ALA A 53 9.72 4.92 -4.88
CA ALA A 53 9.71 3.98 -6.00
C ALA A 53 8.28 3.53 -6.32
N ALA A 54 7.46 3.31 -5.30
CA ALA A 54 6.07 2.96 -5.51
C ALA A 54 5.32 4.10 -6.19
N LEU A 55 5.55 5.32 -5.75
CA LEU A 55 4.87 6.48 -6.33
C LEU A 55 5.25 6.67 -7.80
N VAL A 56 6.52 6.46 -8.13
CA VAL A 56 6.96 6.54 -9.52
C VAL A 56 6.25 5.49 -10.37
N ARG A 57 6.19 4.24 -9.89
CA ARG A 57 5.51 3.17 -10.61
C ARG A 57 4.05 3.48 -10.87
N LEU A 58 3.35 3.92 -9.82
CA LEU A 58 1.92 4.18 -9.91
C LEU A 58 1.63 5.36 -10.83
N GLN A 59 2.48 6.37 -10.78
CA GLN A 59 2.34 7.52 -11.65
C GLN A 59 2.56 7.12 -13.11
N GLN A 60 3.55 6.29 -13.37
CA GLN A 60 3.83 5.81 -14.73
C GLN A 60 2.65 5.01 -15.28
N ARG A 61 1.92 4.31 -14.43
CA ARG A 61 0.75 3.55 -14.86
C ARG A 61 -0.50 4.41 -14.99
N GLY A 62 -0.42 5.68 -14.59
CA GLY A 62 -1.56 6.58 -14.69
C GLY A 62 -2.59 6.36 -13.59
N TRP A 63 -2.23 5.67 -12.52
CA TRP A 63 -3.15 5.39 -11.42
C TRP A 63 -3.13 6.49 -10.36
N ILE A 64 -2.08 7.28 -10.32
CA ILE A 64 -2.00 8.46 -9.48
C ILE A 64 -1.46 9.61 -10.30
N SER A 65 -1.75 10.83 -9.86
CA SER A 65 -1.21 12.04 -10.45
C SER A 65 -0.47 12.81 -9.37
N ALA A 66 0.35 13.75 -9.78
CA ALA A 66 1.16 14.51 -8.85
C ALA A 66 1.12 15.99 -9.22
N GLU A 67 1.09 16.82 -8.19
CA GLU A 67 1.13 18.28 -8.34
C GLU A 67 2.02 18.85 -7.27
N TRP A 68 2.73 19.92 -7.61
CA TRP A 68 3.49 20.65 -6.61
C TRP A 68 2.54 21.49 -5.75
N GLY A 69 2.80 21.55 -4.47
CA GLY A 69 2.03 22.35 -3.55
C GLY A 69 2.89 22.75 -2.37
N THR A 70 2.24 23.31 -1.34
CA THR A 70 2.93 23.74 -0.14
C THR A 70 2.46 22.89 1.02
N SER A 71 3.42 22.28 1.73
CA SER A 71 3.12 21.45 2.89
C SER A 71 2.83 22.33 4.11
N ASP A 72 2.42 21.68 5.21
CA ASP A 72 2.06 22.37 6.44
C ASP A 72 3.20 23.20 7.01
N ASN A 73 4.45 22.78 6.81
CA ASN A 73 5.57 23.58 7.28
C ASN A 73 6.13 24.49 6.20
N ASN A 74 5.25 24.90 5.30
CA ASN A 74 5.54 25.93 4.30
C ASN A 74 6.67 25.54 3.34
N ARG A 75 6.78 24.25 3.04
CA ARG A 75 7.77 23.75 2.10
C ARG A 75 7.11 23.26 0.85
N LYS A 76 7.81 23.43 -0.26
CA LYS A 76 7.34 22.89 -1.53
C LYS A 76 7.39 21.38 -1.49
N ALA A 77 6.32 20.75 -1.87
CA ALA A 77 6.22 19.30 -1.87
C ALA A 77 5.32 18.85 -3.01
N LYS A 78 5.58 17.64 -3.48
CA LYS A 78 4.73 16.99 -4.47
C LYS A 78 3.59 16.30 -3.76
N PHE A 79 2.37 16.60 -4.18
CA PHE A 79 1.18 15.98 -3.63
C PHE A 79 0.61 15.01 -4.64
N TYR A 80 0.22 13.85 -4.19
CA TYR A 80 -0.26 12.77 -5.03
C TYR A 80 -1.74 12.55 -4.80
N SER A 81 -2.45 12.24 -5.87
CA SER A 81 -3.88 11.97 -5.81
C SER A 81 -4.18 10.75 -6.64
N ILE A 82 -5.18 9.98 -6.24
CA ILE A 82 -5.58 8.82 -7.02
C ILE A 82 -6.40 9.30 -8.21
N THR A 83 -6.16 8.72 -9.39
CA THR A 83 -6.90 9.06 -10.58
C THR A 83 -8.13 8.16 -10.72
N LYS A 84 -8.98 8.47 -11.69
CA LYS A 84 -10.12 7.62 -11.99
C LYS A 84 -9.67 6.20 -12.35
N ARG A 85 -8.61 6.09 -13.15
CA ARG A 85 -8.04 4.77 -13.48
C ARG A 85 -7.51 4.08 -12.25
N GLY A 86 -6.90 4.84 -11.35
CA GLY A 86 -6.40 4.29 -10.09
C GLY A 86 -7.51 3.76 -9.22
N ARG A 87 -8.66 4.45 -9.18
CA ARG A 87 -9.78 3.96 -8.39
C ARG A 87 -10.33 2.66 -8.95
N LYS A 88 -10.39 2.54 -10.27
CA LYS A 88 -10.80 1.29 -10.88
C LYS A 88 -9.84 0.16 -10.54
N GLN A 89 -8.55 0.45 -10.62
CA GLN A 89 -7.54 -0.54 -10.29
C GLN A 89 -7.62 -0.94 -8.83
N LEU A 90 -7.84 0.03 -7.95
CA LEU A 90 -7.99 -0.25 -6.53
C LEU A 90 -9.15 -1.21 -6.27
N THR A 91 -10.28 -0.98 -6.90
CA THR A 91 -11.44 -1.85 -6.74
C THR A 91 -11.11 -3.29 -7.15
N GLU A 92 -10.43 -3.45 -8.29
CA GLU A 92 -10.06 -4.78 -8.78
C GLU A 92 -9.05 -5.45 -7.87
N ASP A 93 -8.04 -4.69 -7.44
CA ASP A 93 -6.98 -5.26 -6.60
C ASP A 93 -7.49 -5.61 -5.22
N ALA A 94 -8.38 -4.78 -4.66
CA ALA A 94 -8.96 -5.06 -3.36
C ALA A 94 -9.80 -6.33 -3.40
N ALA A 95 -10.58 -6.51 -4.46
CA ALA A 95 -11.39 -7.71 -4.61
C ALA A 95 -10.50 -8.95 -4.75
N TYR A 96 -9.43 -8.83 -5.53
CA TYR A 96 -8.49 -9.93 -5.69
C TYR A 96 -7.84 -10.29 -4.35
N TRP A 97 -7.41 -9.27 -3.61
CA TRP A 97 -6.77 -9.49 -2.32
C TRP A 97 -7.70 -10.19 -1.35
N GLN A 98 -8.96 -9.75 -1.30
CA GLN A 98 -9.93 -10.36 -0.38
C GLN A 98 -10.19 -11.81 -0.72
N ARG A 99 -10.27 -12.13 -2.01
CA ARG A 99 -10.44 -13.51 -2.44
C ARG A 99 -9.22 -14.35 -2.11
N LEU A 100 -8.03 -13.81 -2.36
CA LEU A 100 -6.81 -14.52 -2.06
C LEU A 100 -6.66 -14.76 -0.56
N ALA A 101 -6.97 -13.77 0.26
CA ALA A 101 -6.91 -13.91 1.71
C ALA A 101 -7.86 -15.00 2.19
N SER A 102 -9.04 -15.06 1.61
CA SER A 102 -10.01 -16.10 1.97
C SER A 102 -9.49 -17.50 1.62
N VAL A 103 -8.88 -17.64 0.44
CA VAL A 103 -8.28 -18.92 0.06
C VAL A 103 -7.14 -19.27 1.01
N MET A 104 -6.31 -18.28 1.33
CA MET A 104 -5.18 -18.51 2.23
C MET A 104 -5.66 -18.97 3.61
N ASP A 105 -6.73 -18.33 4.10
CA ASP A 105 -7.28 -18.73 5.40
C ASP A 105 -7.71 -20.19 5.39
N ARG A 106 -8.34 -20.62 4.30
CA ARG A 106 -8.75 -22.02 4.19
C ARG A 106 -7.54 -22.96 4.07
N MET A 107 -6.52 -22.54 3.35
CA MET A 107 -5.31 -23.35 3.24
C MET A 107 -4.63 -23.52 4.58
N LEU A 108 -4.50 -22.44 5.32
CA LEU A 108 -3.81 -22.48 6.62
C LEU A 108 -4.63 -23.20 7.68
N ALA A 109 -5.92 -23.35 7.47
CA ALA A 109 -6.79 -24.09 8.38
C ALA A 109 -6.80 -25.57 8.12
N MET A 110 -6.15 -26.05 7.06
CA MET A 110 -6.11 -27.49 6.79
C MET A 110 -5.38 -28.20 7.93
N PRO A 111 -5.95 -29.29 8.44
CA PRO A 111 -5.26 -30.02 9.49
C PRO A 111 -4.08 -30.77 8.90
N GLU A 112 -3.05 -30.94 9.72
CA GLU A 112 -1.93 -31.78 9.33
C GLU A 112 -2.39 -33.20 9.26
N GLU A 113 -1.99 -33.89 8.19
CA GLU A 113 -2.25 -35.30 8.15
C GLU A 113 -1.34 -36.00 9.10
N GLU A 114 -1.90 -37.01 9.74
CA GLU A 114 -1.06 -37.80 10.57
C GLU A 114 -0.02 -38.49 9.74
N SER A 115 1.11 -38.68 10.37
CA SER A 115 2.21 -39.34 9.70
C SER A 115 1.77 -40.65 9.10
N LYS A 116 2.09 -40.86 7.85
CA LYS A 116 1.80 -42.12 7.20
C LYS A 116 2.93 -43.07 7.42
N PRO A 117 2.63 -44.33 7.64
CA PRO A 117 3.70 -45.30 7.79
C PRO A 117 4.52 -45.46 6.51
#